data_1ba815c774b2d3e7d9b6b5fda2f2fee3
#
_entry.id   1ba815c774b2d3e7d9b6b5fda2f2fee3
#
_cell.length_a   1.000
_cell.length_b   1.000
_cell.length_c   1.000
_cell.angle_alpha   90.00
_cell.angle_beta   90.00
_cell.angle_gamma   90.00
#
_symmetry.space_group_name_H-M   'P 1'
#
loop_
_entity.id
_entity.type
_entity.pdbx_description
1 polymer ?
#
loop_
_entity_poly.entity_id
_entity_poly.type
_entity_poly.pdbx_seq_one_letter_code
_entity_poly.pdbx_strand_id
1 'polypeptide(L)'
;MNTSEKKVLWNSNISRRTFIKAGIAGAATVGVISAAGYQGYEFFKTVDVKGRILIIGGGAAGCSMAARLSRRIEHPDITIVDPSDRQFYQPGFTFIAAGIFKPDEVWRPQKDYIPQGVKWVKDVVVALDPV
;
A
#
# COMPACT_ATOMS: atom_id res chain seq x y z
N MET A 1 -2.12 35.41 37.39
CA MET A 1 -2.69 34.68 36.23
C MET A 1 -3.16 33.33 36.73
N ASN A 2 -4.45 33.10 36.76
CA ASN A 2 -5.11 32.12 37.62
C ASN A 2 -5.01 30.70 37.04
N THR A 3 -4.43 29.77 37.80
CA THR A 3 -4.17 28.38 37.43
C THR A 3 -5.42 27.50 37.35
N SER A 4 -6.61 28.07 37.68
CA SER A 4 -7.88 27.33 37.69
C SER A 4 -8.58 27.21 36.32
N GLU A 5 -8.23 28.07 35.36
CA GLU A 5 -8.90 28.01 34.03
C GLU A 5 -8.35 26.91 33.11
N LYS A 6 -7.14 26.41 33.36
CA LYS A 6 -6.56 25.33 32.54
C LYS A 6 -7.15 23.94 32.81
N LYS A 7 -7.87 23.76 33.92
CA LYS A 7 -8.48 22.47 34.31
C LYS A 7 -9.83 22.18 33.64
N VAL A 8 -10.49 23.18 33.10
CA VAL A 8 -11.85 23.04 32.56
C VAL A 8 -11.85 22.46 31.14
N LEU A 9 -10.79 22.65 30.37
CA LEU A 9 -10.72 22.17 28.98
C LEU A 9 -10.38 20.69 28.80
N TRP A 10 -9.90 20.01 29.86
CA TRP A 10 -9.47 18.61 29.74
C TRP A 10 -10.45 17.58 30.31
N ASN A 11 -11.55 18.00 30.92
CA ASN A 11 -12.51 17.11 31.58
C ASN A 11 -13.87 17.04 30.85
N SER A 12 -13.92 17.27 29.55
CA SER A 12 -15.08 16.91 28.76
C SER A 12 -14.94 15.47 28.30
N ASN A 13 -15.81 14.58 28.81
CA ASN A 13 -16.01 13.23 28.28
C ASN A 13 -16.57 13.32 26.85
N ILE A 14 -15.77 13.82 25.94
CA ILE A 14 -16.10 13.82 24.50
C ILE A 14 -16.00 12.38 24.05
N SER A 15 -17.13 11.75 23.79
CA SER A 15 -17.12 10.40 23.24
C SER A 15 -16.38 10.38 21.89
N ARG A 16 -15.74 9.26 21.56
CA ARG A 16 -15.08 9.09 20.25
C ARG A 16 -16.01 9.42 19.08
N ARG A 17 -17.31 9.13 19.23
CA ARG A 17 -18.35 9.50 18.24
C ARG A 17 -18.53 11.00 18.10
N THR A 18 -18.50 11.74 19.20
CA THR A 18 -18.65 13.20 19.19
C THR A 18 -17.40 13.85 18.60
N PHE A 19 -16.21 13.33 18.90
CA PHE A 19 -14.95 13.79 18.32
C PHE A 19 -14.92 13.57 16.80
N ILE A 20 -15.31 12.41 16.32
CA ILE A 20 -15.39 12.11 14.88
C ILE A 20 -16.43 13.00 14.18
N LYS A 21 -17.63 13.18 14.77
CA LYS A 21 -18.66 14.06 14.22
C LYS A 21 -18.23 15.52 14.19
N ALA A 22 -17.57 16.02 15.22
CA ALA A 22 -17.02 17.37 15.27
C ALA A 22 -15.86 17.56 14.28
N GLY A 23 -15.00 16.55 14.10
CA GLY A 23 -13.95 16.52 13.10
C GLY A 23 -14.49 16.59 11.67
N ILE A 24 -15.53 15.82 11.37
CA ILE A 24 -16.20 15.85 10.06
C ILE A 24 -16.93 17.18 9.83
N ALA A 25 -17.62 17.71 10.82
CA ALA A 25 -18.31 19.00 10.73
C ALA A 25 -17.31 20.18 10.63
N GLY A 26 -16.21 20.13 11.36
CA GLY A 26 -15.14 21.13 11.30
C GLY A 26 -14.40 21.13 9.97
N ALA A 27 -14.19 19.97 9.35
CA ALA A 27 -13.59 19.85 8.03
C ALA A 27 -14.50 20.43 6.92
N ALA A 28 -15.82 20.41 7.12
CA ALA A 28 -16.78 20.98 6.17
C ALA A 28 -16.83 22.52 6.18
N THR A 29 -16.35 23.15 7.26
CA THR A 29 -16.43 24.64 7.41
C THR A 29 -15.16 25.38 7.04
N VAL A 30 -14.03 24.68 6.85
CA VAL A 30 -12.79 25.33 6.43
C VAL A 30 -12.42 24.84 5.04
N GLY A 31 -12.53 25.71 4.04
CA GLY A 31 -12.29 25.48 2.61
C GLY A 31 -10.87 24.97 2.23
N VAL A 32 -10.26 24.16 3.08
CA VAL A 32 -8.97 23.50 2.82
C VAL A 32 -9.13 22.22 1.99
N ILE A 33 -10.39 21.80 1.72
CA ILE A 33 -10.68 20.60 0.92
C ILE A 33 -10.30 20.80 -0.56
N SER A 34 -10.13 22.03 -1.06
CA SER A 34 -9.97 22.24 -2.49
C SER A 34 -8.60 21.82 -3.05
N ALA A 35 -7.49 22.11 -2.38
CA ALA A 35 -6.17 21.79 -2.95
C ALA A 35 -5.72 20.35 -2.64
N ALA A 36 -5.87 19.89 -1.40
CA ALA A 36 -5.48 18.53 -1.01
C ALA A 36 -6.43 17.46 -1.58
N GLY A 37 -7.73 17.78 -1.67
CA GLY A 37 -8.73 16.92 -2.30
C GLY A 37 -8.53 16.80 -3.80
N TYR A 38 -8.15 17.89 -4.47
CA TYR A 38 -7.88 17.86 -5.92
C TYR A 38 -6.63 17.06 -6.26
N GLN A 39 -5.54 17.23 -5.52
CA GLN A 39 -4.33 16.42 -5.68
C GLN A 39 -4.57 14.95 -5.33
N GLY A 40 -5.38 14.68 -4.31
CA GLY A 40 -5.78 13.31 -3.96
C GLY A 40 -6.64 12.66 -5.04
N TYR A 41 -7.54 13.42 -5.66
CA TYR A 41 -8.39 12.91 -6.74
C TYR A 41 -7.57 12.55 -7.99
N GLU A 42 -6.63 13.40 -8.42
CA GLU A 42 -5.74 13.08 -9.54
C GLU A 42 -4.85 11.86 -9.25
N PHE A 43 -4.45 11.67 -7.99
CA PHE A 43 -3.68 10.49 -7.58
C PHE A 43 -4.46 9.18 -7.72
N PHE A 44 -5.78 9.20 -7.55
CA PHE A 44 -6.66 8.01 -7.68
C PHE A 44 -7.30 7.86 -9.06
N LYS A 45 -7.08 8.82 -9.97
CA LYS A 45 -7.63 8.73 -11.31
C LYS A 45 -7.05 7.55 -12.06
N THR A 46 -7.92 6.69 -12.57
CA THR A 46 -7.53 5.59 -13.46
C THR A 46 -7.17 6.14 -14.84
N VAL A 47 -6.27 5.44 -15.50
CA VAL A 47 -5.81 5.78 -16.85
C VAL A 47 -6.21 4.64 -17.78
N ASP A 48 -6.89 4.97 -18.86
CA ASP A 48 -7.18 4.01 -19.93
C ASP A 48 -5.91 3.83 -20.76
N VAL A 49 -5.16 2.77 -20.45
CA VAL A 49 -3.96 2.37 -21.19
C VAL A 49 -4.20 0.96 -21.73
N LYS A 50 -4.13 0.84 -23.03
CA LYS A 50 -4.19 -0.45 -23.72
C LYS A 50 -2.76 -0.97 -23.89
N GLY A 51 -2.45 -2.07 -23.25
CA GLY A 51 -1.14 -2.70 -23.35
C GLY A 51 -0.95 -3.81 -22.34
N ARG A 52 -0.06 -4.75 -22.67
CA ARG A 52 0.34 -5.83 -21.79
C ARG A 52 1.56 -5.39 -20.99
N ILE A 53 1.52 -5.59 -19.70
CA ILE A 53 2.61 -5.22 -18.79
C ILE A 53 3.23 -6.50 -18.26
N LEU A 54 4.51 -6.68 -18.53
CA LEU A 54 5.29 -7.77 -17.99
C LEU A 54 6.19 -7.24 -16.87
N ILE A 55 6.07 -7.83 -15.68
CA ILE A 55 6.93 -7.52 -14.53
C ILE A 55 7.84 -8.72 -14.29
N ILE A 56 9.13 -8.49 -14.38
CA ILE A 56 10.14 -9.52 -14.12
C ILE A 56 10.56 -9.43 -12.65
N GLY A 57 10.25 -10.50 -11.91
CA GLY A 57 10.49 -10.58 -10.47
C GLY A 57 9.25 -10.25 -9.65
N GLY A 58 8.83 -11.21 -8.81
CA GLY A 58 7.69 -11.12 -7.90
C GLY A 58 8.07 -10.71 -6.48
N GLY A 59 9.27 -10.16 -6.27
CA GLY A 59 9.67 -9.65 -4.96
C GLY A 59 8.82 -8.46 -4.50
N ALA A 60 9.18 -7.83 -3.37
CA ALA A 60 8.44 -6.71 -2.80
C ALA A 60 8.21 -5.56 -3.79
N ALA A 61 9.20 -5.24 -4.62
CA ALA A 61 9.09 -4.20 -5.64
C ALA A 61 8.12 -4.60 -6.76
N GLY A 62 8.24 -5.81 -7.31
CA GLY A 62 7.38 -6.30 -8.39
C GLY A 62 5.91 -6.40 -7.96
N CYS A 63 5.63 -7.00 -6.80
CA CYS A 63 4.29 -7.07 -6.24
C CYS A 63 3.70 -5.68 -5.95
N SER A 64 4.51 -4.76 -5.39
CA SER A 64 4.07 -3.39 -5.12
C SER A 64 3.77 -2.63 -6.42
N MET A 65 4.60 -2.79 -7.46
CA MET A 65 4.36 -2.19 -8.77
C MET A 65 3.09 -2.74 -9.40
N ALA A 66 2.92 -4.07 -9.42
CA ALA A 66 1.70 -4.72 -9.93
C ALA A 66 0.46 -4.20 -9.21
N ALA A 67 0.49 -4.13 -7.87
CA ALA A 67 -0.63 -3.64 -7.08
C ALA A 67 -0.96 -2.16 -7.35
N ARG A 68 0.05 -1.32 -7.59
CA ARG A 68 -0.16 0.09 -7.97
C ARG A 68 -0.74 0.23 -9.36
N LEU A 69 -0.22 -0.50 -10.33
CA LEU A 69 -0.69 -0.47 -11.73
C LEU A 69 -2.12 -1.01 -11.83
N SER A 70 -2.45 -2.11 -11.13
CA SER A 70 -3.80 -2.66 -11.09
C SER A 70 -4.86 -1.68 -10.59
N ARG A 71 -4.48 -0.75 -9.73
CA ARG A 71 -5.39 0.31 -9.21
C ARG A 71 -5.45 1.55 -10.09
N ARG A 72 -4.48 1.74 -11.00
CA ARG A 72 -4.33 2.94 -11.81
C ARG A 72 -4.77 2.75 -13.26
N ILE A 73 -4.77 1.53 -13.73
CA ILE A 73 -5.14 1.17 -15.11
C ILE A 73 -6.56 0.61 -15.08
N GLU A 74 -7.42 1.08 -15.95
CA GLU A 74 -8.84 0.69 -15.98
C GLU A 74 -9.01 -0.77 -16.38
N HIS A 75 -8.23 -1.25 -17.36
CA HIS A 75 -8.23 -2.63 -17.84
C HIS A 75 -6.81 -3.22 -17.79
N PRO A 76 -6.27 -3.54 -16.60
CA PRO A 76 -4.88 -3.95 -16.46
C PRO A 76 -4.67 -5.38 -16.96
N ASP A 77 -3.80 -5.55 -17.97
CA ASP A 77 -3.28 -6.86 -18.39
C ASP A 77 -1.84 -6.99 -17.89
N ILE A 78 -1.70 -7.45 -16.64
CA ILE A 78 -0.41 -7.50 -15.95
C ILE A 78 -0.03 -8.94 -15.70
N THR A 79 1.21 -9.29 -16.07
CA THR A 79 1.82 -10.59 -15.80
C THR A 79 3.09 -10.39 -14.98
N ILE A 80 3.23 -11.14 -13.88
CA ILE A 80 4.47 -11.28 -13.13
C ILE A 80 5.13 -12.59 -13.51
N VAL A 81 6.43 -12.59 -13.79
CA VAL A 81 7.24 -13.80 -13.97
C VAL A 81 8.20 -13.89 -12.81
N ASP A 82 8.07 -14.94 -12.00
CA ASP A 82 8.93 -15.22 -10.85
C ASP A 82 8.88 -16.70 -10.48
N PRO A 83 10.02 -17.39 -10.39
CA PRO A 83 10.06 -18.82 -10.05
C PRO A 83 9.82 -19.11 -8.57
N SER A 84 9.92 -18.10 -7.69
CA SER A 84 9.88 -18.30 -6.24
C SER A 84 8.47 -18.53 -5.72
N ASP A 85 8.30 -19.55 -4.89
CA ASP A 85 7.07 -19.78 -4.12
C ASP A 85 7.00 -18.97 -2.83
N ARG A 86 8.09 -18.28 -2.49
CA ARG A 86 8.26 -17.62 -1.20
C ARG A 86 8.57 -16.14 -1.36
N GLN A 87 7.82 -15.33 -0.65
CA GLN A 87 8.10 -13.92 -0.45
C GLN A 87 8.86 -13.75 0.85
N PHE A 88 10.04 -13.15 0.79
CA PHE A 88 10.89 -12.96 1.96
C PHE A 88 10.79 -11.54 2.49
N TYR A 89 10.63 -11.41 3.81
CA TYR A 89 10.81 -10.17 4.54
C TYR A 89 12.30 -9.96 4.82
N GLN A 90 13.01 -9.40 3.85
CA GLN A 90 14.48 -9.23 3.91
C GLN A 90 15.00 -8.51 5.17
N PRO A 91 14.34 -7.45 5.69
CA PRO A 91 14.77 -6.84 6.95
C PRO A 91 14.83 -7.82 8.12
N GLY A 92 14.01 -8.87 8.09
CA GLY A 92 14.00 -9.95 9.08
C GLY A 92 15.26 -10.79 9.13
N PHE A 93 16.08 -10.80 8.06
CA PHE A 93 17.33 -11.57 8.04
C PHE A 93 18.34 -11.08 9.09
N THR A 94 18.36 -9.79 9.39
CA THR A 94 19.15 -9.22 10.48
C THR A 94 18.73 -9.79 11.85
N PHE A 95 17.42 -9.98 12.04
CA PHE A 95 16.88 -10.54 13.28
C PHE A 95 17.15 -12.05 13.40
N ILE A 96 17.20 -12.77 12.27
CA ILE A 96 17.66 -14.17 12.28
C ILE A 96 19.13 -14.23 12.70
N ALA A 97 19.97 -13.39 12.11
CA ALA A 97 21.40 -13.35 12.45
C ALA A 97 21.64 -13.00 13.93
N ALA A 98 20.76 -12.19 14.51
CA ALA A 98 20.78 -11.85 15.93
C ALA A 98 20.13 -12.91 16.85
N GLY A 99 19.60 -14.01 16.29
CA GLY A 99 18.93 -15.07 17.05
C GLY A 99 17.54 -14.69 17.59
N ILE A 100 16.94 -13.60 17.10
CA ILE A 100 15.63 -13.09 17.54
C ILE A 100 14.49 -13.77 16.77
N PHE A 101 14.64 -13.95 15.45
CA PHE A 101 13.67 -14.64 14.60
C PHE A 101 14.18 -16.01 14.17
N LYS A 102 13.24 -16.93 13.92
CA LYS A 102 13.52 -18.19 13.24
C LYS A 102 13.45 -17.99 11.71
N PRO A 103 14.14 -18.82 10.92
CA PRO A 103 14.12 -18.73 9.46
C PRO A 103 12.73 -18.82 8.82
N ASP A 104 11.81 -19.56 9.44
CA ASP A 104 10.44 -19.75 8.97
C ASP A 104 9.52 -18.54 9.25
N GLU A 105 9.91 -17.63 10.12
CA GLU A 105 9.13 -16.45 10.46
C GLU A 105 9.26 -15.31 9.43
N VAL A 106 10.29 -15.35 8.58
CA VAL A 106 10.62 -14.26 7.65
C VAL A 106 10.17 -14.51 6.22
N TRP A 107 9.37 -15.50 5.96
CA TRP A 107 8.79 -15.72 4.64
C TRP A 107 7.30 -16.06 4.71
N ARG A 108 6.63 -15.82 3.58
CA ARG A 108 5.22 -16.16 3.38
C ARG A 108 5.05 -16.73 1.96
N PRO A 109 3.96 -17.46 1.67
CA PRO A 109 3.67 -17.91 0.32
C PRO A 109 3.58 -16.73 -0.66
N GLN A 110 4.29 -16.81 -1.78
CA GLN A 110 4.32 -15.78 -2.82
C GLN A 110 2.92 -15.43 -3.34
N LYS A 111 2.05 -16.43 -3.47
CA LYS A 111 0.66 -16.28 -3.94
C LYS A 111 -0.15 -15.26 -3.13
N ASP A 112 0.17 -15.09 -1.84
CA ASP A 112 -0.57 -14.19 -0.94
C ASP A 112 -0.25 -12.70 -1.23
N TYR A 113 0.81 -12.44 -2.01
CA TYR A 113 1.27 -11.11 -2.39
C TYR A 113 0.99 -10.75 -3.85
N ILE A 114 0.60 -11.72 -4.67
CA ILE A 114 0.19 -11.46 -6.06
C ILE A 114 -1.18 -10.76 -6.02
N PRO A 115 -1.29 -9.55 -6.58
CA PRO A 115 -2.57 -8.83 -6.58
C PRO A 115 -3.65 -9.58 -7.38
N GLN A 116 -4.88 -9.43 -6.94
CA GLN A 116 -6.02 -10.01 -7.65
C GLN A 116 -6.08 -9.50 -9.10
N GLY A 117 -6.30 -10.40 -10.05
CA GLY A 117 -6.34 -10.10 -11.48
C GLY A 117 -4.98 -10.06 -12.18
N VAL A 118 -3.87 -10.16 -11.42
CA VAL A 118 -2.52 -10.26 -11.98
C VAL A 118 -2.18 -11.72 -12.27
N LYS A 119 -1.71 -11.99 -13.47
CA LYS A 119 -1.25 -13.32 -13.86
C LYS A 119 0.14 -13.57 -13.29
N TRP A 120 0.34 -14.72 -12.66
CA TRP A 120 1.65 -15.14 -12.19
C TRP A 120 2.14 -16.35 -13.00
N VAL A 121 3.30 -16.21 -13.60
CA VAL A 121 4.01 -17.25 -14.32
C VAL A 121 5.22 -17.67 -13.48
N LYS A 122 5.21 -18.93 -13.03
CA LYS A 122 6.30 -19.53 -12.25
C LYS A 122 7.41 -19.99 -13.19
N ASP A 123 8.22 -19.06 -13.63
CA ASP A 123 9.31 -19.37 -14.55
C ASP A 123 10.42 -18.32 -14.41
N VAL A 124 11.56 -18.61 -15.04
CA VAL A 124 12.74 -17.76 -15.11
C VAL A 124 12.79 -17.08 -16.47
N VAL A 125 13.01 -15.78 -16.51
CA VAL A 125 13.29 -15.06 -17.75
C VAL A 125 14.74 -15.33 -18.16
N VAL A 126 14.92 -16.00 -19.29
CA VAL A 126 16.24 -16.39 -19.81
C VAL A 126 16.78 -15.42 -20.85
N ALA A 127 15.92 -14.70 -21.54
CA ALA A 127 16.31 -13.71 -22.55
C ALA A 127 15.21 -12.66 -22.71
N LEU A 128 15.59 -11.47 -23.14
CA LEU A 128 14.72 -10.40 -23.60
C LEU A 128 15.14 -10.06 -25.03
N ASP A 129 14.20 -10.12 -25.94
CA ASP A 129 14.40 -9.70 -27.33
C ASP A 129 13.63 -8.38 -27.55
N PRO A 130 14.32 -7.24 -27.50
CA PRO A 130 13.68 -5.96 -27.79
C PRO A 130 13.49 -5.83 -29.30
N VAL A 131 12.23 -5.76 -29.72
CA VAL A 131 11.83 -5.51 -31.11
C VAL A 131 11.99 -4.03 -31.45
#